data_b4947a30429e300daabb7fd7be07a725
#
_entry.id   b4947a30429e300daabb7fd7be07a725
#
_cell.length_a   1.000
_cell.length_b   1.000
_cell.length_c   1.000
_cell.angle_alpha   90.00
_cell.angle_beta   90.00
_cell.angle_gamma   90.00
#
_symmetry.space_group_name_H-M   'P 1'
#
loop_
_entity.id
_entity.type
_entity.pdbx_description
1 polymer ?
#
loop_
_entity_poly.entity_id
_entity_poly.type
_entity_poly.pdbx_seq_one_letter_code
_entity_poly.pdbx_strand_id
1 'polypeptide(L)'
;MNSDTTSGGLTEGAHASVPTRGFLFADLRGYTEFVEHHGAVAAADLLDRYRELVRRVIARFDGAEIRTEGDSFYIVFQSVSQAVRSGLAVVDEAAEASADRPERPIRVGVGIHAGETVETADGFVGASVNIAARLCALAGAGEVLVSDTVRALTQTVLSVRFESRGRKQLKGVAEPVAVYSVQPLDGEHNRSARRLRRFRRRHLLLLATAGVVLAAVVVGGAAALRHRSGLPSGPWKIGLDMPLSGSAQSRGIPVRNAVQLALDQANASGGVAGSRLMLVARDDSGADPNGQSPTRGAANTRVFVSDPRVIAMIGPWGSNVAWKEIPISNAAGLLQCSPATTDPSLTKPRGGALDLRAAAPERINYIRTAPADDIQAQAAASFLFDDLGVRHLLVIDDSDYGREAADSVSESFMKLGGTVTQRALNPGADARAVLQPLTTGADRPTGVYFGGFANTGAPQVRRAMVADGFGKLPFVSWDGIGGPGSERGSFIQLAGHAAVGAYQSHASIAPSRASFGDAYRSKFGSEPDEYAASAYACTEVIIAALRAVAASGASGAGLREALRSEAVDPSHRYATVLGSIGFDANGDSSQQFVTFYRVDPTADGGKGDWVIEKEQDYGPAP
;
A
#
# COMPACT_ATOMS: atom_id res chain seq x y z
N MET A 1 38.25 40.94 45.11
CA MET A 1 37.69 41.98 44.23
C MET A 1 37.40 41.34 42.91
N ASN A 2 36.18 41.49 42.48
CA ASN A 2 35.54 41.10 41.23
C ASN A 2 35.17 39.63 41.03
N SER A 3 33.92 39.47 41.38
CA SER A 3 32.98 38.46 40.95
C SER A 3 32.63 38.61 39.45
N ASP A 4 32.61 37.49 38.70
CA ASP A 4 31.84 37.43 37.46
C ASP A 4 30.96 36.17 37.47
N THR A 5 29.70 36.44 37.62
CA THR A 5 28.56 35.54 37.50
C THR A 5 28.22 35.39 36.01
N THR A 6 28.47 34.22 35.42
CA THR A 6 27.90 33.86 34.11
C THR A 6 26.60 33.12 34.32
N SER A 7 25.51 33.81 33.96
CA SER A 7 24.16 33.28 33.87
C SER A 7 24.08 32.29 32.70
N GLY A 8 23.81 31.03 33.02
CA GLY A 8 23.43 30.00 32.03
C GLY A 8 22.02 30.27 31.49
N GLY A 9 21.94 30.64 30.23
CA GLY A 9 20.68 30.73 29.51
C GLY A 9 20.07 29.34 29.32
N LEU A 10 18.90 29.14 29.88
CA LEU A 10 18.01 28.04 29.56
C LEU A 10 17.53 28.22 28.12
N THR A 11 17.99 27.34 27.23
CA THR A 11 17.40 27.22 25.91
C THR A 11 16.00 26.64 26.04
N GLU A 12 14.98 27.48 25.84
CA GLU A 12 13.60 27.05 25.67
C GLU A 12 13.56 26.05 24.52
N GLY A 13 13.19 24.79 24.80
CA GLY A 13 12.90 23.78 23.82
C GLY A 13 11.75 24.25 22.95
N ALA A 14 11.95 24.27 21.64
CA ALA A 14 10.92 24.52 20.65
C ALA A 14 9.77 23.52 20.88
N HIS A 15 8.65 23.96 21.42
CA HIS A 15 7.43 23.19 21.46
C HIS A 15 6.98 22.95 20.03
N ALA A 16 7.10 21.69 19.55
CA ALA A 16 6.49 21.29 18.30
C ALA A 16 4.98 21.59 18.41
N SER A 17 4.45 22.45 17.55
CA SER A 17 3.03 22.78 17.52
C SER A 17 2.22 21.53 17.22
N VAL A 18 1.36 21.11 18.14
CA VAL A 18 0.43 19.99 17.93
C VAL A 18 -0.66 20.46 16.96
N PRO A 19 -0.84 19.81 15.80
CA PRO A 19 -1.83 20.28 14.83
C PRO A 19 -3.26 20.06 15.32
N THR A 20 -4.13 21.04 15.09
CA THR A 20 -5.57 20.91 15.32
C THR A 20 -6.17 19.94 14.30
N ARG A 21 -6.84 18.89 14.77
CA ARG A 21 -7.49 17.86 13.94
C ARG A 21 -9.01 17.88 14.13
N GLY A 22 -9.73 17.37 13.12
CA GLY A 22 -11.17 17.10 13.23
C GLY A 22 -11.43 15.64 13.61
N PHE A 23 -12.21 15.41 14.67
CA PHE A 23 -12.62 14.09 15.14
C PHE A 23 -14.09 13.89 14.83
N LEU A 24 -14.41 12.83 14.08
CA LEU A 24 -15.76 12.46 13.70
C LEU A 24 -16.10 11.07 14.25
N PHE A 25 -17.24 10.99 14.92
CA PHE A 25 -17.88 9.72 15.24
C PHE A 25 -19.19 9.60 14.45
N ALA A 26 -19.45 8.40 13.92
CA ALA A 26 -20.69 8.06 13.25
C ALA A 26 -21.22 6.73 13.79
N ASP A 27 -22.52 6.63 14.00
CA ASP A 27 -23.11 5.48 14.66
C ASP A 27 -24.55 5.25 14.19
N LEU A 28 -24.97 3.98 14.04
CA LEU A 28 -26.35 3.64 13.65
C LEU A 28 -27.33 3.93 14.77
N ARG A 29 -28.52 4.38 14.38
CA ARG A 29 -29.63 4.65 15.30
C ARG A 29 -30.68 3.54 15.21
N GLY A 30 -31.03 2.97 16.38
CA GLY A 30 -32.00 1.90 16.48
C GLY A 30 -31.49 0.53 15.99
N TYR A 31 -30.15 0.32 15.97
CA TYR A 31 -29.56 -0.95 15.51
C TYR A 31 -29.97 -2.14 16.39
N THR A 32 -29.94 -2.00 17.71
CA THR A 32 -30.35 -3.05 18.65
C THR A 32 -31.81 -3.47 18.44
N GLU A 33 -32.71 -2.49 18.32
CA GLU A 33 -34.11 -2.71 18.03
C GLU A 33 -34.30 -3.40 16.65
N PHE A 34 -33.51 -3.01 15.66
CA PHE A 34 -33.55 -3.65 14.35
C PHE A 34 -33.13 -5.12 14.41
N VAL A 35 -32.07 -5.45 15.18
CA VAL A 35 -31.61 -6.84 15.41
C VAL A 35 -32.73 -7.68 16.03
N GLU A 36 -33.41 -7.14 17.05
CA GLU A 36 -34.52 -7.85 17.75
C GLU A 36 -35.71 -8.15 16.83
N HIS A 37 -36.03 -7.20 15.92
CA HIS A 37 -37.21 -7.38 15.04
C HIS A 37 -36.92 -8.14 13.74
N HIS A 38 -35.70 -8.06 13.20
CA HIS A 38 -35.39 -8.61 11.87
C HIS A 38 -34.36 -9.75 11.88
N GLY A 39 -33.81 -10.07 13.05
CA GLY A 39 -32.84 -11.16 13.22
C GLY A 39 -31.42 -10.85 12.77
N ALA A 40 -30.49 -11.72 13.14
CA ALA A 40 -29.05 -11.51 12.98
C ALA A 40 -28.58 -11.36 11.52
N VAL A 41 -29.18 -12.12 10.59
CA VAL A 41 -28.79 -12.07 9.16
C VAL A 41 -29.14 -10.73 8.53
N ALA A 42 -30.35 -10.20 8.81
CA ALA A 42 -30.77 -8.90 8.29
C ALA A 42 -29.96 -7.75 8.93
N ALA A 43 -29.58 -7.92 10.20
CA ALA A 43 -28.74 -6.97 10.92
C ALA A 43 -27.29 -6.93 10.38
N ALA A 44 -26.73 -8.08 10.01
CA ALA A 44 -25.42 -8.17 9.36
C ALA A 44 -25.42 -7.44 7.99
N ASP A 45 -26.42 -7.70 7.13
CA ASP A 45 -26.57 -7.00 5.84
C ASP A 45 -26.70 -5.48 6.02
N LEU A 46 -27.48 -5.02 7.02
CA LEU A 46 -27.59 -3.59 7.33
C LEU A 46 -26.26 -3.00 7.78
N LEU A 47 -25.53 -3.70 8.63
CA LEU A 47 -24.23 -3.26 9.17
C LEU A 47 -23.17 -3.19 8.08
N ASP A 48 -23.11 -4.18 7.19
CA ASP A 48 -22.15 -4.21 6.08
C ASP A 48 -22.41 -3.06 5.09
N ARG A 49 -23.66 -2.84 4.72
CA ARG A 49 -24.04 -1.70 3.86
C ARG A 49 -23.71 -0.35 4.49
N TYR A 50 -23.95 -0.20 5.78
CA TYR A 50 -23.59 1.00 6.53
C TYR A 50 -22.08 1.22 6.55
N ARG A 51 -21.32 0.17 6.87
CA ARG A 51 -19.84 0.25 6.91
C ARG A 51 -19.25 0.59 5.55
N GLU A 52 -19.76 -0.01 4.49
CA GLU A 52 -19.35 0.30 3.11
C GLU A 52 -19.65 1.77 2.76
N LEU A 53 -20.84 2.26 3.10
CA LEU A 53 -21.24 3.65 2.89
C LEU A 53 -20.30 4.61 3.61
N VAL A 54 -20.07 4.42 4.91
CA VAL A 54 -19.22 5.32 5.71
C VAL A 54 -17.80 5.31 5.15
N ARG A 55 -17.19 4.15 4.88
CA ARG A 55 -15.84 4.03 4.33
C ARG A 55 -15.70 4.70 2.97
N ARG A 56 -16.67 4.53 2.09
CA ARG A 56 -16.70 5.20 0.77
C ARG A 56 -16.77 6.72 0.92
N VAL A 57 -17.57 7.22 1.85
CA VAL A 57 -17.71 8.66 2.08
C VAL A 57 -16.44 9.25 2.69
N ILE A 58 -15.93 8.69 3.80
CA ILE A 58 -14.75 9.25 4.48
C ILE A 58 -13.52 9.29 3.58
N ALA A 59 -13.37 8.30 2.68
CA ALA A 59 -12.27 8.25 1.74
C ALA A 59 -12.28 9.43 0.73
N ARG A 60 -13.45 9.99 0.40
CA ARG A 60 -13.56 11.17 -0.49
C ARG A 60 -13.12 12.47 0.17
N PHE A 61 -13.08 12.50 1.50
CA PHE A 61 -12.77 13.69 2.30
C PHE A 61 -11.46 13.54 3.10
N ASP A 62 -10.59 12.62 2.68
CA ASP A 62 -9.29 12.35 3.33
C ASP A 62 -9.41 12.03 4.83
N GLY A 63 -10.49 11.32 5.21
CA GLY A 63 -10.70 10.84 6.57
C GLY A 63 -9.95 9.53 6.82
N ALA A 64 -9.25 9.46 7.96
CA ALA A 64 -8.61 8.25 8.44
C ALA A 64 -9.53 7.52 9.43
N GLU A 65 -9.97 6.30 9.11
CA GLU A 65 -10.64 5.40 10.03
C GLU A 65 -9.62 4.92 11.08
N ILE A 66 -9.81 5.31 12.33
CA ILE A 66 -8.93 4.91 13.44
C ILE A 66 -9.43 3.61 14.07
N ARG A 67 -10.75 3.50 14.25
CA ARG A 67 -11.37 2.33 14.87
C ARG A 67 -12.81 2.20 14.42
N THR A 68 -13.26 0.94 14.29
CA THR A 68 -14.68 0.60 14.15
C THR A 68 -15.03 -0.45 15.17
N GLU A 69 -15.99 -0.17 16.04
CA GLU A 69 -16.51 -1.09 17.05
C GLU A 69 -18.01 -1.28 16.84
N GLY A 70 -18.41 -2.48 16.42
CA GLY A 70 -19.81 -2.76 16.09
C GLY A 70 -20.30 -1.86 14.95
N ASP A 71 -21.21 -0.96 15.25
CA ASP A 71 -21.81 0.03 14.36
C ASP A 71 -21.23 1.45 14.55
N SER A 72 -20.25 1.63 15.43
CA SER A 72 -19.63 2.92 15.72
C SER A 72 -18.30 3.09 14.99
N PHE A 73 -18.14 4.20 14.27
CA PHE A 73 -16.91 4.61 13.60
C PHE A 73 -16.23 5.74 14.36
N TYR A 74 -14.91 5.65 14.52
CA TYR A 74 -14.03 6.73 14.95
C TYR A 74 -13.09 7.12 13.81
N ILE A 75 -13.21 8.37 13.35
CA ILE A 75 -12.52 8.89 12.14
C ILE A 75 -11.82 10.20 12.48
N VAL A 76 -10.61 10.40 11.96
CA VAL A 76 -9.82 11.60 12.14
C VAL A 76 -9.56 12.27 10.78
N PHE A 77 -9.63 13.60 10.76
CA PHE A 77 -9.36 14.43 9.60
C PHE A 77 -8.27 15.45 9.93
N GLN A 78 -7.36 15.68 8.99
CA GLN A 78 -6.39 16.76 9.10
C GLN A 78 -7.06 18.14 8.90
N SER A 79 -8.19 18.19 8.20
CA SER A 79 -8.99 19.39 7.99
C SER A 79 -10.35 19.28 8.68
N VAL A 80 -10.65 20.23 9.57
CA VAL A 80 -11.94 20.31 10.25
C VAL A 80 -13.10 20.53 9.27
N SER A 81 -12.86 21.27 8.18
CA SER A 81 -13.84 21.47 7.12
C SER A 81 -14.16 20.18 6.36
N GLN A 82 -13.18 19.31 6.15
CA GLN A 82 -13.39 18.00 5.54
C GLN A 82 -14.18 17.06 6.46
N ALA A 83 -13.95 17.12 7.78
CA ALA A 83 -14.76 16.37 8.74
C ALA A 83 -16.24 16.75 8.66
N VAL A 84 -16.57 18.05 8.58
CA VAL A 84 -17.96 18.52 8.47
C VAL A 84 -18.58 18.09 7.12
N ARG A 85 -17.88 18.26 6.01
CA ARG A 85 -18.34 17.80 4.68
C ARG A 85 -18.58 16.31 4.65
N SER A 86 -17.68 15.52 5.24
CA SER A 86 -17.83 14.07 5.34
C SER A 86 -19.04 13.69 6.17
N GLY A 87 -19.26 14.32 7.33
CA GLY A 87 -20.42 14.04 8.18
C GLY A 87 -21.75 14.32 7.46
N LEU A 88 -21.85 15.43 6.74
CA LEU A 88 -23.04 15.76 5.93
C LEU A 88 -23.25 14.74 4.79
N ALA A 89 -22.19 14.35 4.10
CA ALA A 89 -22.26 13.35 3.01
C ALA A 89 -22.66 11.96 3.52
N VAL A 90 -22.19 11.54 4.71
CA VAL A 90 -22.61 10.28 5.35
C VAL A 90 -24.11 10.26 5.59
N VAL A 91 -24.66 11.37 6.13
CA VAL A 91 -26.10 11.48 6.42
C VAL A 91 -26.93 11.51 5.13
N ASP A 92 -26.50 12.26 4.11
CA ASP A 92 -27.20 12.35 2.82
C ASP A 92 -27.23 11.02 2.09
N GLU A 93 -26.08 10.31 1.97
CA GLU A 93 -26.03 9.00 1.32
C GLU A 93 -26.78 7.92 2.10
N ALA A 94 -26.79 8.00 3.45
CA ALA A 94 -27.60 7.11 4.28
C ALA A 94 -29.11 7.32 4.04
N ALA A 95 -29.54 8.56 3.84
CA ALA A 95 -30.93 8.88 3.50
C ALA A 95 -31.30 8.39 2.09
N GLU A 96 -30.39 8.51 1.11
CA GLU A 96 -30.59 8.00 -0.26
C GLU A 96 -30.67 6.45 -0.26
N ALA A 97 -29.74 5.77 0.42
CA ALA A 97 -29.73 4.32 0.55
C ALA A 97 -30.98 3.77 1.28
N SER A 98 -31.52 4.55 2.23
CA SER A 98 -32.78 4.23 2.92
C SER A 98 -34.01 4.42 2.04
N ALA A 99 -33.99 5.39 1.13
CA ALA A 99 -35.06 5.59 0.17
C ALA A 99 -35.15 4.48 -0.89
N ASP A 100 -34.01 3.87 -1.22
CA ASP A 100 -33.95 2.72 -2.14
C ASP A 100 -34.37 1.40 -1.47
N ARG A 101 -34.19 1.25 -0.16
CA ARG A 101 -34.60 0.08 0.64
C ARG A 101 -35.28 0.50 1.94
N PRO A 102 -36.55 0.93 1.89
CA PRO A 102 -37.27 1.47 3.05
C PRO A 102 -37.49 0.46 4.19
N GLU A 103 -37.48 -0.83 3.87
CA GLU A 103 -37.60 -1.92 4.85
C GLU A 103 -36.33 -2.13 5.70
N ARG A 104 -35.18 -1.61 5.24
CA ARG A 104 -33.90 -1.69 5.94
C ARG A 104 -33.16 -0.34 5.90
N PRO A 105 -33.68 0.69 6.59
CA PRO A 105 -33.15 2.03 6.52
C PRO A 105 -31.83 2.16 7.27
N ILE A 106 -30.86 2.84 6.69
CA ILE A 106 -29.60 3.22 7.33
C ILE A 106 -29.85 4.55 8.05
N ARG A 107 -30.01 4.51 9.36
CA ARG A 107 -30.24 5.69 10.21
C ARG A 107 -28.96 6.02 10.95
N VAL A 108 -28.27 7.08 10.57
CA VAL A 108 -26.95 7.43 11.15
C VAL A 108 -27.01 8.76 11.87
N GLY A 109 -26.35 8.84 13.03
CA GLY A 109 -26.07 10.09 13.75
C GLY A 109 -24.57 10.36 13.73
N VAL A 110 -24.19 11.63 13.56
CA VAL A 110 -22.77 12.04 13.46
C VAL A 110 -22.45 13.11 14.48
N GLY A 111 -21.31 12.99 15.16
CA GLY A 111 -20.77 13.98 16.10
C GLY A 111 -19.34 14.39 15.73
N ILE A 112 -19.07 15.71 15.69
CA ILE A 112 -17.77 16.25 15.29
C ILE A 112 -17.24 17.25 16.30
N HIS A 113 -15.99 17.10 16.69
CA HIS A 113 -15.25 18.09 17.48
C HIS A 113 -13.87 18.32 16.88
N ALA A 114 -13.24 19.45 17.21
CA ALA A 114 -11.90 19.79 16.75
C ALA A 114 -11.03 20.22 17.94
N GLY A 115 -9.78 19.82 17.92
CA GLY A 115 -8.80 20.23 18.94
C GLY A 115 -7.46 19.56 18.75
N GLU A 116 -6.53 19.90 19.62
CA GLU A 116 -5.22 19.27 19.73
C GLU A 116 -5.32 17.96 20.52
N THR A 117 -4.55 16.96 20.16
CA THR A 117 -4.53 15.66 20.83
C THR A 117 -3.16 15.01 20.71
N VAL A 118 -2.87 14.11 21.63
CA VAL A 118 -1.67 13.27 21.58
C VAL A 118 -1.98 12.04 20.73
N GLU A 119 -1.14 11.77 19.75
CA GLU A 119 -1.16 10.54 18.96
C GLU A 119 -0.44 9.43 19.74
N THR A 120 -1.07 8.26 19.86
CA THR A 120 -0.55 7.07 20.52
C THR A 120 -0.56 5.90 19.55
N ALA A 121 0.07 4.78 19.90
CA ALA A 121 0.08 3.57 19.06
C ALA A 121 -1.35 3.08 18.72
N ASP A 122 -2.32 3.30 19.60
CA ASP A 122 -3.72 2.89 19.44
C ASP A 122 -4.62 3.99 18.85
N GLY A 123 -4.06 5.10 18.35
CA GLY A 123 -4.79 6.24 17.77
C GLY A 123 -4.62 7.53 18.58
N PHE A 124 -5.66 8.38 18.63
CA PHE A 124 -5.63 9.67 19.31
C PHE A 124 -6.36 9.61 20.65
N VAL A 125 -5.73 10.14 21.70
CA VAL A 125 -6.30 10.18 23.05
C VAL A 125 -6.36 11.63 23.55
N GLY A 126 -7.50 12.00 24.15
CA GLY A 126 -7.68 13.32 24.75
C GLY A 126 -9.14 13.76 24.87
N ALA A 127 -9.33 14.93 25.49
CA ALA A 127 -10.66 15.50 25.69
C ALA A 127 -11.42 15.71 24.37
N SER A 128 -10.72 16.07 23.29
CA SER A 128 -11.30 16.33 21.97
C SER A 128 -11.97 15.10 21.35
N VAL A 129 -11.36 13.92 21.50
CA VAL A 129 -11.94 12.64 21.05
C VAL A 129 -13.21 12.31 21.83
N ASN A 130 -13.16 12.47 23.17
CA ASN A 130 -14.30 12.20 24.03
C ASN A 130 -15.49 13.12 23.73
N ILE A 131 -15.24 14.42 23.48
CA ILE A 131 -16.30 15.37 23.12
C ILE A 131 -16.97 14.95 21.80
N ALA A 132 -16.21 14.59 20.76
CA ALA A 132 -16.76 14.14 19.49
C ALA A 132 -17.65 12.89 19.65
N ALA A 133 -17.20 11.89 20.43
CA ALA A 133 -17.98 10.70 20.73
C ALA A 133 -19.29 11.03 21.48
N ARG A 134 -19.26 11.97 22.44
CA ARG A 134 -20.47 12.38 23.17
C ARG A 134 -21.43 13.20 22.29
N LEU A 135 -20.92 14.01 21.36
CA LEU A 135 -21.76 14.69 20.38
C LEU A 135 -22.44 13.68 19.45
N CYS A 136 -21.72 12.66 19.01
CA CYS A 136 -22.32 11.56 18.25
C CYS A 136 -23.45 10.89 19.03
N ALA A 137 -23.23 10.53 20.29
CA ALA A 137 -24.26 9.91 21.13
C ALA A 137 -25.55 10.78 21.32
N LEU A 138 -25.43 12.11 21.19
CA LEU A 138 -26.58 13.05 21.24
C LEU A 138 -27.25 13.24 19.89
N ALA A 139 -26.59 12.94 18.78
CA ALA A 139 -27.13 13.16 17.44
C ALA A 139 -28.29 12.20 17.15
N GLY A 140 -29.38 12.74 16.63
CA GLY A 140 -30.49 11.94 16.11
C GLY A 140 -30.18 11.26 14.77
N ALA A 141 -31.10 10.43 14.30
CA ALA A 141 -31.00 9.85 12.95
C ALA A 141 -31.06 10.96 11.89
N GLY A 142 -30.07 11.00 11.02
CA GLY A 142 -29.95 12.05 9.99
C GLY A 142 -29.40 13.37 10.50
N GLU A 143 -28.79 13.41 11.69
CA GLU A 143 -28.29 14.64 12.31
C GLU A 143 -26.76 14.66 12.39
N VAL A 144 -26.16 15.80 12.05
CA VAL A 144 -24.74 16.10 12.25
C VAL A 144 -24.64 17.15 13.34
N LEU A 145 -24.07 16.78 14.50
CA LEU A 145 -23.80 17.69 15.62
C LEU A 145 -22.33 18.08 15.69
N VAL A 146 -22.08 19.35 15.93
CA VAL A 146 -20.73 19.88 16.05
C VAL A 146 -20.60 20.77 17.30
N SER A 147 -19.38 20.89 17.82
CA SER A 147 -19.06 21.84 18.88
C SER A 147 -18.93 23.27 18.36
N ASP A 148 -18.92 24.26 19.26
CA ASP A 148 -18.64 25.65 18.91
C ASP A 148 -17.25 25.83 18.29
N THR A 149 -16.24 25.05 18.71
CA THR A 149 -14.91 25.05 18.11
C THR A 149 -14.96 24.74 16.62
N VAL A 150 -15.69 23.68 16.23
CA VAL A 150 -15.88 23.30 14.82
C VAL A 150 -16.62 24.41 14.07
N ARG A 151 -17.69 24.97 14.66
CA ARG A 151 -18.43 26.08 14.07
C ARG A 151 -17.51 27.28 13.81
N ALA A 152 -16.75 27.70 14.81
CA ALA A 152 -15.85 28.84 14.69
C ALA A 152 -14.78 28.66 13.60
N LEU A 153 -14.23 27.46 13.46
CA LEU A 153 -13.22 27.14 12.45
C LEU A 153 -13.77 27.00 11.03
N THR A 154 -15.08 26.73 10.89
CA THR A 154 -15.62 26.35 9.56
C THR A 154 -16.69 27.29 9.01
N GLN A 155 -17.29 28.17 9.82
CA GLN A 155 -18.39 29.03 9.42
C GLN A 155 -18.08 30.01 8.26
N THR A 156 -16.81 30.39 8.09
CA THR A 156 -16.36 31.27 6.99
C THR A 156 -15.93 30.52 5.74
N VAL A 157 -15.72 29.19 5.86
CA VAL A 157 -15.18 28.35 4.79
C VAL A 157 -16.24 27.44 4.15
N LEU A 158 -17.27 27.09 4.93
CA LEU A 158 -18.32 26.18 4.49
C LEU A 158 -19.65 26.93 4.25
N SER A 159 -20.29 26.62 3.13
CA SER A 159 -21.65 27.10 2.83
C SER A 159 -22.70 26.22 3.54
N VAL A 160 -22.73 26.29 4.86
CA VAL A 160 -23.65 25.53 5.73
C VAL A 160 -24.34 26.44 6.73
N ARG A 161 -25.49 26.01 7.24
CA ARG A 161 -26.21 26.66 8.34
C ARG A 161 -25.91 25.91 9.63
N PHE A 162 -25.54 26.66 10.67
CA PHE A 162 -25.38 26.16 12.04
C PHE A 162 -26.61 26.58 12.87
N GLU A 163 -27.35 25.62 13.38
CA GLU A 163 -28.49 25.82 14.26
C GLU A 163 -28.12 25.44 15.69
N SER A 164 -28.27 26.38 16.62
CA SER A 164 -27.90 26.15 18.03
C SER A 164 -28.80 25.12 18.68
N ARG A 165 -28.18 24.12 19.32
CA ARG A 165 -28.84 23.12 20.19
C ARG A 165 -28.63 23.41 21.68
N GLY A 166 -28.12 24.63 22.01
CA GLY A 166 -27.82 25.08 23.35
C GLY A 166 -26.52 24.51 23.91
N ARG A 167 -26.27 24.78 25.20
CA ARG A 167 -25.13 24.19 25.92
C ARG A 167 -25.54 22.84 26.52
N LYS A 168 -24.71 21.83 26.34
CA LYS A 168 -24.95 20.45 26.83
C LYS A 168 -23.85 20.05 27.80
N GLN A 169 -24.25 19.52 28.97
CA GLN A 169 -23.33 18.87 29.87
C GLN A 169 -23.02 17.48 29.33
N LEU A 170 -21.80 17.27 28.90
CA LEU A 170 -21.35 15.99 28.37
C LEU A 170 -20.68 15.16 29.48
N LYS A 171 -20.98 13.85 29.53
CA LYS A 171 -20.43 12.97 30.57
C LYS A 171 -18.89 12.94 30.47
N GLY A 172 -18.21 13.29 31.56
CA GLY A 172 -16.75 13.32 31.65
C GLY A 172 -16.09 14.57 31.05
N VAL A 173 -16.87 15.61 30.71
CA VAL A 173 -16.39 16.93 30.30
C VAL A 173 -16.74 17.93 31.41
N ALA A 174 -15.73 18.69 31.89
CA ALA A 174 -15.89 19.55 33.03
C ALA A 174 -16.88 20.70 32.79
N GLU A 175 -16.81 21.33 31.62
CA GLU A 175 -17.66 22.47 31.26
C GLU A 175 -18.72 22.09 30.21
N PRO A 176 -19.92 22.71 30.27
CA PRO A 176 -20.95 22.53 29.24
C PRO A 176 -20.44 22.98 27.86
N VAL A 177 -20.60 22.16 26.86
CA VAL A 177 -20.20 22.41 25.46
C VAL A 177 -21.36 23.04 24.70
N ALA A 178 -21.13 24.12 23.97
CA ALA A 178 -22.11 24.68 23.06
C ALA A 178 -22.19 23.78 21.80
N VAL A 179 -23.39 23.32 21.47
CA VAL A 179 -23.65 22.34 20.42
C VAL A 179 -24.49 22.96 19.31
N TYR A 180 -24.13 22.61 18.07
CA TYR A 180 -24.82 23.07 16.88
C TYR A 180 -25.16 21.88 15.96
N SER A 181 -26.33 21.90 15.37
CA SER A 181 -26.69 21.03 14.23
C SER A 181 -26.26 21.72 12.94
N VAL A 182 -25.70 20.94 12.01
CA VAL A 182 -25.20 21.45 10.73
C VAL A 182 -26.12 20.99 9.60
N GLN A 183 -26.53 21.94 8.74
CA GLN A 183 -27.36 21.69 7.58
C GLN A 183 -26.77 22.38 6.35
N PRO A 184 -26.86 21.78 5.12
CA PRO A 184 -26.50 22.48 3.89
C PRO A 184 -27.37 23.72 3.71
N LEU A 185 -26.79 24.82 3.20
CA LEU A 185 -27.60 25.95 2.72
C LEU A 185 -28.33 25.50 1.45
N ASP A 186 -29.67 25.56 1.45
CA ASP A 186 -30.52 25.17 0.33
C ASP A 186 -30.06 25.79 -0.98
N GLY A 187 -29.48 25.05 -1.89
CA GLY A 187 -29.05 25.55 -3.21
C GLY A 187 -28.48 24.54 -4.18
N GLU A 188 -27.70 23.59 -3.81
CA GLU A 188 -26.96 22.79 -4.78
C GLU A 188 -27.25 21.28 -4.82
N HIS A 189 -27.60 20.63 -3.73
CA HIS A 189 -27.78 19.17 -3.70
C HIS A 189 -29.21 18.69 -3.99
N ASN A 190 -30.25 19.50 -3.72
CA ASN A 190 -31.63 19.09 -3.88
C ASN A 190 -32.23 19.35 -5.29
N ARG A 191 -31.53 20.09 -6.17
CA ARG A 191 -31.99 20.36 -7.53
C ARG A 191 -31.67 19.23 -8.51
N SER A 192 -30.59 18.51 -8.30
CA SER A 192 -30.20 17.40 -9.19
C SER A 192 -31.11 16.18 -9.00
N ALA A 193 -31.39 15.78 -7.75
CA ALA A 193 -32.25 14.63 -7.46
C ALA A 193 -33.74 14.89 -7.83
N ARG A 194 -34.26 16.09 -7.57
CA ARG A 194 -35.65 16.45 -7.94
C ARG A 194 -35.84 16.64 -9.46
N ARG A 195 -34.81 17.08 -10.20
CA ARG A 195 -34.86 17.17 -11.68
C ARG A 195 -34.87 15.79 -12.32
N LEU A 196 -34.07 14.81 -11.83
CA LEU A 196 -34.08 13.45 -12.35
C LEU A 196 -35.40 12.71 -12.12
N ARG A 197 -36.05 12.90 -10.93
CA ARG A 197 -37.37 12.27 -10.66
C ARG A 197 -38.52 12.86 -11.51
N ARG A 198 -38.54 14.17 -11.79
CA ARG A 198 -39.54 14.77 -12.68
C ARG A 198 -39.31 14.41 -14.15
N PHE A 199 -38.05 14.23 -14.56
CA PHE A 199 -37.72 13.81 -15.93
C PHE A 199 -38.13 12.35 -16.18
N ARG A 200 -37.90 11.44 -15.22
CA ARG A 200 -38.26 10.02 -15.35
C ARG A 200 -39.76 9.76 -15.43
N ARG A 201 -40.62 10.51 -14.71
CA ARG A 201 -42.06 10.31 -14.74
C ARG A 201 -42.76 10.90 -16.00
N ARG A 202 -42.18 11.92 -16.62
CA ARG A 202 -42.75 12.48 -17.88
C ARG A 202 -42.30 11.71 -19.13
N HIS A 203 -41.20 11.01 -19.11
CA HIS A 203 -40.71 10.23 -20.25
C HIS A 203 -41.29 8.82 -20.36
N LEU A 204 -41.83 8.25 -19.28
CA LEU A 204 -42.51 6.93 -19.33
C LEU A 204 -43.88 6.96 -20.03
N LEU A 205 -44.52 8.13 -20.14
CA LEU A 205 -45.80 8.27 -20.82
C LEU A 205 -45.71 8.70 -22.30
N LEU A 206 -44.51 9.14 -22.73
CA LEU A 206 -44.26 9.51 -24.13
C LEU A 206 -43.51 8.44 -24.94
N LEU A 207 -43.00 7.39 -24.27
CA LEU A 207 -42.22 6.31 -24.90
C LEU A 207 -43.06 5.16 -25.46
N ALA A 208 -44.38 5.12 -25.16
CA ALA A 208 -45.25 4.06 -25.65
C ALA A 208 -45.73 4.29 -27.11
N THR A 209 -45.65 5.51 -27.64
CA THR A 209 -46.10 5.82 -29.02
C THR A 209 -44.93 6.09 -30.00
N ALA A 210 -43.70 6.27 -29.52
CA ALA A 210 -42.51 6.48 -30.35
C ALA A 210 -41.71 5.21 -30.62
N GLY A 211 -42.08 4.06 -30.00
CA GLY A 211 -41.30 2.83 -30.01
C GLY A 211 -41.19 2.10 -31.34
N VAL A 212 -42.07 2.35 -32.28
CA VAL A 212 -42.10 1.63 -33.58
C VAL A 212 -41.30 2.38 -34.67
N VAL A 213 -41.21 3.70 -34.59
CA VAL A 213 -40.42 4.49 -35.58
C VAL A 213 -38.94 4.56 -35.14
N LEU A 214 -38.66 4.45 -33.83
CA LEU A 214 -37.30 4.51 -33.31
C LEU A 214 -36.54 3.19 -33.51
N ALA A 215 -37.21 2.03 -33.59
CA ALA A 215 -36.57 0.75 -33.83
C ALA A 215 -35.88 0.66 -35.19
N ALA A 216 -36.40 1.32 -36.22
CA ALA A 216 -35.76 1.33 -37.55
C ALA A 216 -34.60 2.34 -37.67
N VAL A 217 -34.61 3.42 -36.85
CA VAL A 217 -33.52 4.42 -36.80
C VAL A 217 -32.42 3.95 -35.85
N VAL A 218 -32.75 3.17 -34.79
CA VAL A 218 -31.77 2.65 -33.81
C VAL A 218 -30.93 1.52 -34.39
N VAL A 219 -31.47 0.69 -35.28
CA VAL A 219 -30.69 -0.38 -35.94
C VAL A 219 -29.72 0.20 -36.98
N GLY A 220 -30.10 1.29 -37.68
CA GLY A 220 -29.19 2.00 -38.60
C GLY A 220 -28.20 2.92 -37.88
N GLY A 221 -28.61 3.54 -36.76
CA GLY A 221 -27.77 4.42 -35.96
C GLY A 221 -26.79 3.68 -35.04
N ALA A 222 -27.17 2.50 -34.52
CA ALA A 222 -26.31 1.68 -33.68
C ALA A 222 -25.15 1.08 -34.44
N ALA A 223 -25.28 0.85 -35.75
CA ALA A 223 -24.18 0.43 -36.61
C ALA A 223 -23.17 1.58 -36.86
N ALA A 224 -23.66 2.83 -36.91
CA ALA A 224 -22.81 4.02 -37.12
C ALA A 224 -22.19 4.55 -35.80
N LEU A 225 -22.86 4.37 -34.63
CA LEU A 225 -22.30 4.75 -33.31
C LEU A 225 -21.32 3.71 -32.73
N ARG A 226 -21.36 2.46 -33.20
CA ARG A 226 -20.33 1.46 -32.82
C ARG A 226 -18.94 1.75 -33.39
N HIS A 227 -18.80 2.75 -34.26
CA HIS A 227 -17.51 3.14 -34.86
C HIS A 227 -16.91 4.44 -34.30
N ARG A 228 -17.44 4.99 -33.20
CA ARG A 228 -16.90 6.22 -32.57
C ARG A 228 -16.94 6.20 -31.05
N SER A 229 -16.62 5.10 -30.41
CA SER A 229 -16.13 5.14 -29.04
C SER A 229 -14.62 5.32 -29.08
N GLY A 230 -14.18 6.53 -29.43
CA GLY A 230 -12.78 6.90 -29.37
C GLY A 230 -12.26 6.68 -27.95
N LEU A 231 -11.01 6.22 -27.85
CA LEU A 231 -10.22 6.28 -26.61
C LEU A 231 -10.44 7.65 -25.95
N PRO A 232 -10.49 7.75 -24.61
CA PRO A 232 -10.58 9.05 -23.94
C PRO A 232 -9.54 9.98 -24.53
N SER A 233 -9.95 11.11 -25.07
CA SER A 233 -9.03 12.11 -25.65
C SER A 233 -8.13 12.63 -24.53
N GLY A 234 -6.84 12.35 -24.61
CA GLY A 234 -5.83 12.77 -23.63
C GLY A 234 -4.84 11.65 -23.29
N PRO A 235 -3.76 11.98 -22.59
CA PRO A 235 -2.74 11.01 -22.25
C PRO A 235 -3.29 9.93 -21.30
N TRP A 236 -2.92 8.68 -21.54
CA TRP A 236 -3.15 7.61 -20.59
C TRP A 236 -2.19 7.76 -19.41
N LYS A 237 -2.66 7.39 -18.24
CA LYS A 237 -1.90 7.51 -17.00
C LYS A 237 -1.54 6.15 -16.45
N ILE A 238 -0.31 6.03 -15.96
CA ILE A 238 0.17 4.92 -15.16
C ILE A 238 0.33 5.42 -13.72
N GLY A 239 -0.40 4.83 -12.79
CA GLY A 239 -0.21 5.09 -11.37
C GLY A 239 1.12 4.51 -10.88
N LEU A 240 1.75 5.15 -9.93
CA LEU A 240 2.89 4.61 -9.18
C LEU A 240 2.66 4.87 -7.69
N ASP A 241 2.67 3.83 -6.88
CA ASP A 241 2.65 3.93 -5.42
C ASP A 241 3.95 3.38 -4.84
N MET A 242 4.75 4.27 -4.23
CA MET A 242 6.09 3.98 -3.72
C MET A 242 6.44 4.90 -2.56
N PRO A 243 7.36 4.51 -1.65
CA PRO A 243 7.87 5.40 -0.62
C PRO A 243 8.78 6.46 -1.25
N LEU A 244 8.26 7.65 -1.50
CA LEU A 244 8.96 8.74 -2.18
C LEU A 244 9.55 9.78 -1.22
N SER A 245 9.31 9.62 0.08
CA SER A 245 9.84 10.48 1.14
C SER A 245 10.26 9.67 2.37
N GLY A 246 10.81 10.35 3.39
CA GLY A 246 11.18 9.69 4.66
C GLY A 246 12.35 8.71 4.56
N SER A 247 12.37 7.72 5.46
CA SER A 247 13.48 6.77 5.58
C SER A 247 13.58 5.78 4.42
N ALA A 248 12.49 5.51 3.71
CA ALA A 248 12.47 4.55 2.60
C ALA A 248 12.58 5.20 1.21
N GLN A 249 12.80 6.52 1.12
CA GLN A 249 12.87 7.22 -0.16
C GLN A 249 14.03 6.74 -1.07
N SER A 250 15.12 6.25 -0.47
CA SER A 250 16.25 5.68 -1.21
C SER A 250 15.86 4.48 -2.07
N ARG A 251 14.80 3.78 -1.70
CA ARG A 251 14.24 2.62 -2.41
C ARG A 251 13.19 3.02 -3.45
N GLY A 252 12.29 3.96 -3.12
CA GLY A 252 11.18 4.34 -4.00
C GLY A 252 11.59 5.27 -5.14
N ILE A 253 12.55 6.18 -4.91
CA ILE A 253 12.99 7.14 -5.93
C ILE A 253 13.63 6.45 -7.14
N PRO A 254 14.55 5.48 -6.99
CA PRO A 254 15.11 4.76 -8.13
C PRO A 254 14.06 4.01 -8.95
N VAL A 255 13.10 3.38 -8.30
CA VAL A 255 11.97 2.71 -8.95
C VAL A 255 11.14 3.71 -9.76
N ARG A 256 10.74 4.85 -9.17
CA ARG A 256 10.03 5.92 -9.90
C ARG A 256 10.81 6.39 -11.13
N ASN A 257 12.10 6.57 -10.98
CA ASN A 257 12.98 7.02 -12.07
C ASN A 257 13.03 5.99 -13.22
N ALA A 258 13.10 4.70 -12.91
CA ALA A 258 13.07 3.63 -13.90
C ALA A 258 11.75 3.60 -14.68
N VAL A 259 10.61 3.71 -13.98
CA VAL A 259 9.29 3.83 -14.61
C VAL A 259 9.22 5.06 -15.52
N GLN A 260 9.69 6.22 -15.04
CA GLN A 260 9.70 7.46 -15.83
C GLN A 260 10.58 7.31 -17.08
N LEU A 261 11.72 6.63 -16.98
CA LEU A 261 12.61 6.40 -18.13
C LEU A 261 11.90 5.56 -19.20
N ALA A 262 11.23 4.46 -18.82
CA ALA A 262 10.51 3.61 -19.76
C ALA A 262 9.35 4.37 -20.46
N LEU A 263 8.60 5.17 -19.70
CA LEU A 263 7.52 5.99 -20.26
C LEU A 263 8.05 7.07 -21.22
N ASP A 264 9.18 7.70 -20.90
CA ASP A 264 9.78 8.71 -21.77
C ASP A 264 10.29 8.12 -23.07
N GLN A 265 10.90 6.94 -23.04
CA GLN A 265 11.34 6.22 -24.23
C GLN A 265 10.15 5.79 -25.11
N ALA A 266 9.07 5.30 -24.49
CA ALA A 266 7.85 4.98 -25.21
C ALA A 266 7.24 6.24 -25.87
N ASN A 267 7.22 7.35 -25.15
CA ASN A 267 6.72 8.63 -25.66
C ASN A 267 7.60 9.21 -26.78
N ALA A 268 8.92 9.06 -26.68
CA ALA A 268 9.86 9.46 -27.74
C ALA A 268 9.64 8.65 -29.04
N SER A 269 9.15 7.41 -28.90
CA SER A 269 8.77 6.53 -30.03
C SER A 269 7.32 6.74 -30.52
N GLY A 270 6.66 7.86 -30.13
CA GLY A 270 5.30 8.21 -30.55
C GLY A 270 4.18 7.73 -29.60
N GLY A 271 4.53 7.22 -28.44
CA GLY A 271 3.56 6.72 -27.43
C GLY A 271 2.93 5.38 -27.81
N VAL A 272 1.68 5.18 -27.43
CA VAL A 272 0.88 4.01 -27.82
C VAL A 272 -0.37 4.47 -28.56
N ALA A 273 -0.58 3.99 -29.77
CA ALA A 273 -1.67 4.42 -30.65
C ALA A 273 -1.80 5.95 -30.77
N GLY A 274 -0.66 6.67 -30.81
CA GLY A 274 -0.59 8.13 -30.89
C GLY A 274 -0.89 8.87 -29.57
N SER A 275 -1.20 8.17 -28.49
CA SER A 275 -1.41 8.75 -27.16
C SER A 275 -0.15 8.71 -26.33
N ARG A 276 0.15 9.80 -25.64
CA ARG A 276 1.24 9.88 -24.67
C ARG A 276 0.89 9.14 -23.39
N LEU A 277 1.90 8.59 -22.73
CA LEU A 277 1.82 7.99 -21.41
C LEU A 277 2.32 8.98 -20.36
N MET A 278 1.62 9.10 -19.25
CA MET A 278 1.98 9.98 -18.12
C MET A 278 2.10 9.18 -16.83
N LEU A 279 3.14 9.45 -16.06
CA LEU A 279 3.27 8.94 -14.71
C LEU A 279 2.44 9.78 -13.72
N VAL A 280 1.70 9.11 -12.84
CA VAL A 280 1.05 9.71 -11.68
C VAL A 280 1.62 9.05 -10.44
N ALA A 281 2.68 9.63 -9.90
CA ALA A 281 3.34 9.11 -8.71
C ALA A 281 2.67 9.60 -7.44
N ARG A 282 2.50 8.68 -6.47
CA ARG A 282 2.01 8.95 -5.13
C ARG A 282 2.94 8.32 -4.10
N ASP A 283 2.99 8.96 -2.93
CA ASP A 283 3.88 8.62 -1.83
C ASP A 283 3.10 7.81 -0.78
N ASP A 284 3.55 6.58 -0.50
CA ASP A 284 3.03 5.72 0.55
C ASP A 284 3.92 5.72 1.81
N SER A 285 4.92 6.61 1.89
CA SER A 285 5.82 6.70 3.05
C SER A 285 5.06 6.82 4.36
N GLY A 286 5.58 6.20 5.41
CA GLY A 286 4.94 6.13 6.71
C GLY A 286 5.91 5.90 7.86
N ALA A 287 5.36 5.54 9.01
CA ALA A 287 6.10 5.34 10.26
C ALA A 287 6.27 3.86 10.62
N ASP A 288 5.91 2.93 9.73
CA ASP A 288 6.20 1.52 9.98
C ASP A 288 7.72 1.25 9.96
N PRO A 289 8.18 0.10 10.44
CA PRO A 289 9.61 -0.24 10.45
C PRO A 289 10.28 -0.16 9.07
N ASN A 290 9.51 -0.32 7.98
CA ASN A 290 9.98 -0.25 6.59
C ASN A 290 9.85 1.14 5.98
N GLY A 291 9.39 2.14 6.75
CA GLY A 291 9.20 3.52 6.30
C GLY A 291 7.99 3.72 5.39
N GLN A 292 6.97 2.83 5.48
CA GLN A 292 5.79 2.84 4.62
C GLN A 292 4.48 2.99 5.41
N SER A 293 3.36 3.15 4.70
CA SER A 293 2.02 3.22 5.26
C SER A 293 1.01 2.47 4.41
N PRO A 294 0.60 1.25 4.81
CA PRO A 294 -0.44 0.50 4.13
C PRO A 294 -1.75 1.28 3.96
N THR A 295 -2.07 2.16 4.90
CA THR A 295 -3.26 3.03 4.81
C THR A 295 -3.12 4.07 3.70
N ARG A 296 -1.93 4.67 3.52
CA ARG A 296 -1.67 5.59 2.40
C ARG A 296 -1.69 4.88 1.07
N GLY A 297 -1.05 3.70 0.95
CA GLY A 297 -1.09 2.90 -0.26
C GLY A 297 -2.54 2.59 -0.69
N ALA A 298 -3.37 2.15 0.25
CA ALA A 298 -4.79 1.94 -0.01
C ALA A 298 -5.52 3.22 -0.46
N ALA A 299 -5.22 4.38 0.12
CA ALA A 299 -5.79 5.66 -0.28
C ALA A 299 -5.32 6.08 -1.68
N ASN A 300 -4.03 5.91 -1.98
CA ASN A 300 -3.44 6.20 -3.28
C ASN A 300 -4.06 5.32 -4.38
N THR A 301 -4.24 4.03 -4.12
CA THR A 301 -4.90 3.09 -5.04
C THR A 301 -6.34 3.50 -5.32
N ARG A 302 -7.11 3.96 -4.32
CA ARG A 302 -8.47 4.49 -4.55
C ARG A 302 -8.46 5.71 -5.47
N VAL A 303 -7.46 6.60 -5.34
CA VAL A 303 -7.32 7.74 -6.26
C VAL A 303 -7.02 7.27 -7.68
N PHE A 304 -6.14 6.28 -7.87
CA PHE A 304 -5.88 5.70 -9.18
C PHE A 304 -7.13 5.07 -9.80
N VAL A 305 -7.88 4.31 -9.01
CA VAL A 305 -9.13 3.68 -9.45
C VAL A 305 -10.17 4.73 -9.87
N SER A 306 -10.25 5.85 -9.16
CA SER A 306 -11.23 6.92 -9.42
C SER A 306 -10.97 7.72 -10.69
N ASP A 307 -9.75 7.78 -11.20
CA ASP A 307 -9.42 8.42 -12.49
C ASP A 307 -9.49 7.37 -13.62
N PRO A 308 -10.49 7.44 -14.52
CA PRO A 308 -10.65 6.46 -15.62
C PRO A 308 -9.51 6.48 -16.63
N ARG A 309 -8.64 7.50 -16.61
CA ARG A 309 -7.44 7.58 -17.46
C ARG A 309 -6.24 6.84 -16.86
N VAL A 310 -6.28 6.49 -15.56
CA VAL A 310 -5.28 5.59 -14.97
C VAL A 310 -5.64 4.17 -15.38
N ILE A 311 -4.86 3.60 -16.31
CA ILE A 311 -5.15 2.31 -16.93
C ILE A 311 -4.45 1.12 -16.28
N ALA A 312 -3.36 1.38 -15.59
CA ALA A 312 -2.62 0.42 -14.78
C ALA A 312 -1.90 1.14 -13.63
N MET A 313 -1.42 0.39 -12.65
CA MET A 313 -0.53 0.93 -11.62
C MET A 313 0.70 0.05 -11.41
N ILE A 314 1.78 0.66 -10.96
CA ILE A 314 3.04 0.02 -10.57
C ILE A 314 3.23 0.23 -9.07
N GLY A 315 3.62 -0.82 -8.38
CA GLY A 315 3.79 -0.83 -6.93
C GLY A 315 2.83 -1.79 -6.22
N PRO A 316 2.93 -1.79 -4.89
CA PRO A 316 3.85 -1.02 -4.05
C PRO A 316 5.24 -1.65 -3.96
N TRP A 317 6.12 -1.03 -3.13
CA TRP A 317 7.41 -1.62 -2.78
C TRP A 317 7.25 -2.71 -1.72
N GLY A 318 6.44 -2.50 -0.70
CA GLY A 318 6.28 -3.41 0.43
C GLY A 318 5.06 -4.33 0.33
N SER A 319 5.23 -5.58 0.72
CA SER A 319 4.16 -6.58 0.73
C SER A 319 3.00 -6.22 1.68
N ASN A 320 3.30 -5.60 2.82
CA ASN A 320 2.30 -5.10 3.78
C ASN A 320 1.38 -4.02 3.17
N VAL A 321 1.90 -3.20 2.25
CA VAL A 321 1.11 -2.22 1.49
C VAL A 321 0.26 -2.94 0.44
N ALA A 322 0.84 -3.91 -0.28
CA ALA A 322 0.15 -4.71 -1.30
C ALA A 322 -1.11 -5.41 -0.74
N TRP A 323 -1.07 -5.92 0.50
CA TRP A 323 -2.22 -6.50 1.20
C TRP A 323 -3.43 -5.55 1.28
N LYS A 324 -3.20 -4.24 1.30
CA LYS A 324 -4.26 -3.23 1.35
C LYS A 324 -4.66 -2.69 -0.03
N GLU A 325 -3.78 -2.78 -1.01
CA GLU A 325 -4.02 -2.27 -2.36
C GLU A 325 -4.72 -3.28 -3.28
N ILE A 326 -4.28 -4.55 -3.24
CA ILE A 326 -4.78 -5.61 -4.13
C ILE A 326 -6.31 -5.74 -4.09
N PRO A 327 -7.00 -5.73 -2.93
CA PRO A 327 -8.46 -5.80 -2.90
C PRO A 327 -9.13 -4.63 -3.65
N ILE A 328 -8.53 -3.44 -3.62
CA ILE A 328 -9.06 -2.23 -4.25
C ILE A 328 -8.84 -2.29 -5.77
N SER A 329 -7.63 -2.64 -6.20
CA SER A 329 -7.29 -2.77 -7.62
C SER A 329 -8.04 -3.95 -8.26
N ASN A 330 -8.24 -5.08 -7.54
CA ASN A 330 -9.01 -6.23 -7.97
C ASN A 330 -10.48 -5.88 -8.21
N ALA A 331 -11.13 -5.24 -7.25
CA ALA A 331 -12.52 -4.82 -7.38
C ALA A 331 -12.75 -3.91 -8.61
N ALA A 332 -11.77 -3.08 -8.93
CA ALA A 332 -11.82 -2.13 -10.04
C ALA A 332 -11.32 -2.69 -11.40
N GLY A 333 -10.80 -3.92 -11.44
CA GLY A 333 -10.16 -4.48 -12.64
C GLY A 333 -8.94 -3.71 -13.10
N LEU A 334 -8.25 -3.00 -12.18
CA LEU A 334 -7.04 -2.26 -12.47
C LEU A 334 -5.83 -3.19 -12.41
N LEU A 335 -5.08 -3.31 -13.51
CA LEU A 335 -3.81 -4.03 -13.52
C LEU A 335 -2.84 -3.39 -12.55
N GLN A 336 -2.25 -4.19 -11.68
CA GLN A 336 -1.24 -3.79 -10.71
C GLN A 336 0.00 -4.64 -10.89
N CYS A 337 1.16 -4.05 -11.17
CA CYS A 337 2.44 -4.73 -11.28
C CYS A 337 3.37 -4.26 -10.19
N SER A 338 3.79 -5.16 -9.30
CA SER A 338 4.79 -4.83 -8.29
C SER A 338 6.19 -5.26 -8.73
N PRO A 339 7.18 -4.35 -8.64
CA PRO A 339 8.56 -4.69 -8.92
C PRO A 339 9.30 -5.34 -7.74
N ALA A 340 8.78 -5.24 -6.50
CA ALA A 340 9.57 -5.47 -5.30
C ALA A 340 8.88 -6.32 -4.21
N THR A 341 7.58 -6.60 -4.31
CA THR A 341 6.90 -7.42 -3.30
C THR A 341 7.22 -8.90 -3.47
N THR A 342 7.57 -9.55 -2.40
CA THR A 342 8.09 -10.93 -2.41
C THR A 342 7.24 -11.93 -1.61
N ASP A 343 6.31 -11.47 -0.75
CA ASP A 343 5.45 -12.36 0.05
C ASP A 343 4.65 -13.33 -0.86
N PRO A 344 4.84 -14.66 -0.72
CA PRO A 344 4.14 -15.65 -1.52
C PRO A 344 2.61 -15.61 -1.41
N SER A 345 2.10 -15.15 -0.26
CA SER A 345 0.67 -15.11 0.03
C SER A 345 -0.10 -14.08 -0.81
N LEU A 346 0.60 -13.11 -1.45
CA LEU A 346 -0.02 -12.13 -2.34
C LEU A 346 -0.58 -12.74 -3.62
N THR A 347 0.00 -13.84 -4.09
CA THR A 347 -0.33 -14.49 -5.35
C THR A 347 -0.80 -15.93 -5.18
N LYS A 348 -0.24 -16.68 -4.23
CA LYS A 348 -0.50 -18.12 -4.06
C LYS A 348 -1.77 -18.39 -3.22
N PRO A 349 -2.67 -19.29 -3.65
CA PRO A 349 -3.96 -19.53 -2.98
C PRO A 349 -3.83 -19.95 -1.51
N ARG A 350 -2.80 -20.69 -1.15
CA ARG A 350 -2.58 -21.17 0.24
C ARG A 350 -2.20 -20.07 1.22
N GLY A 351 -1.81 -18.88 0.72
CA GLY A 351 -1.33 -17.78 1.55
C GLY A 351 -2.34 -16.66 1.80
N GLY A 352 -3.55 -16.70 1.22
CA GLY A 352 -4.54 -15.63 1.38
C GLY A 352 -4.84 -14.84 0.09
N ALA A 353 -4.21 -15.18 -1.05
CA ALA A 353 -4.46 -14.49 -2.32
C ALA A 353 -5.94 -14.50 -2.74
N LEU A 354 -6.71 -15.54 -2.34
CA LEU A 354 -8.15 -15.61 -2.59
C LEU A 354 -8.91 -14.54 -1.81
N ASP A 355 -8.51 -14.25 -0.58
CA ASP A 355 -9.12 -13.18 0.24
C ASP A 355 -8.83 -11.80 -0.36
N LEU A 356 -7.62 -11.62 -0.90
CA LEU A 356 -7.24 -10.38 -1.60
C LEU A 356 -8.06 -10.15 -2.87
N ARG A 357 -8.57 -11.21 -3.48
CA ARG A 357 -9.39 -11.18 -4.69
C ARG A 357 -10.88 -11.45 -4.41
N ALA A 358 -11.34 -11.34 -3.17
CA ALA A 358 -12.72 -11.66 -2.77
C ALA A 358 -13.79 -10.93 -3.59
N ALA A 359 -13.51 -9.71 -4.08
CA ALA A 359 -14.45 -8.94 -4.92
C ALA A 359 -14.62 -9.54 -6.33
N ALA A 360 -13.59 -10.17 -6.88
CA ALA A 360 -13.61 -10.84 -8.17
C ALA A 360 -12.57 -11.99 -8.17
N PRO A 361 -12.90 -13.16 -7.57
CA PRO A 361 -11.94 -14.25 -7.31
C PRO A 361 -11.23 -14.76 -8.57
N GLU A 362 -11.94 -14.84 -9.68
CA GLU A 362 -11.40 -15.31 -10.98
C GLU A 362 -10.55 -14.26 -11.71
N ARG A 363 -10.53 -13.02 -11.19
CA ARG A 363 -9.80 -11.92 -11.81
C ARG A 363 -8.39 -11.83 -11.26
N ILE A 364 -7.41 -12.32 -12.01
CA ILE A 364 -6.01 -12.01 -11.76
C ILE A 364 -5.78 -10.57 -12.24
N ASN A 365 -5.37 -9.69 -11.35
CA ASN A 365 -5.08 -8.28 -11.65
C ASN A 365 -3.74 -7.83 -11.08
N TYR A 366 -3.15 -8.64 -10.23
CA TYR A 366 -1.88 -8.41 -9.60
C TYR A 366 -0.83 -9.34 -10.19
N ILE A 367 0.26 -8.75 -10.67
CA ILE A 367 1.43 -9.46 -11.17
C ILE A 367 2.68 -8.88 -10.51
N ARG A 368 3.74 -9.66 -10.44
CA ARG A 368 5.02 -9.17 -9.94
C ARG A 368 6.19 -9.65 -10.79
N THR A 369 7.20 -8.81 -10.92
CA THR A 369 8.44 -9.12 -11.63
C THR A 369 9.56 -9.59 -10.69
N ALA A 370 9.44 -9.32 -9.40
CA ALA A 370 10.32 -9.90 -8.38
C ALA A 370 9.91 -11.34 -8.06
N PRO A 371 10.87 -12.26 -7.87
CA PRO A 371 10.62 -13.59 -7.31
C PRO A 371 9.97 -13.54 -5.93
N ALA A 372 9.22 -14.58 -5.60
CA ALA A 372 8.65 -14.74 -4.27
C ALA A 372 9.68 -15.23 -3.25
N ASP A 373 9.43 -14.95 -1.94
CA ASP A 373 10.33 -15.33 -0.84
C ASP A 373 10.62 -16.83 -0.76
N ASP A 374 9.68 -17.69 -1.18
CA ASP A 374 9.90 -19.13 -1.23
C ASP A 374 10.96 -19.53 -2.29
N ILE A 375 11.05 -18.78 -3.40
CA ILE A 375 12.10 -18.95 -4.40
C ILE A 375 13.43 -18.41 -3.87
N GLN A 376 13.41 -17.24 -3.23
CA GLN A 376 14.61 -16.68 -2.61
C GLN A 376 15.16 -17.60 -1.51
N ALA A 377 14.28 -18.23 -0.74
CA ALA A 377 14.65 -19.19 0.29
C ALA A 377 15.29 -20.47 -0.31
N GLN A 378 14.75 -21.00 -1.41
CA GLN A 378 15.35 -22.12 -2.13
C GLN A 378 16.73 -21.74 -2.68
N ALA A 379 16.85 -20.55 -3.26
CA ALA A 379 18.12 -20.04 -3.76
C ALA A 379 19.16 -19.92 -2.62
N ALA A 380 18.78 -19.33 -1.48
CA ALA A 380 19.65 -19.18 -0.33
C ALA A 380 20.10 -20.54 0.23
N ALA A 381 19.19 -21.51 0.30
CA ALA A 381 19.50 -22.87 0.73
C ALA A 381 20.49 -23.55 -0.22
N SER A 382 20.26 -23.49 -1.55
CA SER A 382 21.19 -24.03 -2.56
C SER A 382 22.55 -23.33 -2.48
N PHE A 383 22.59 -22.01 -2.38
CA PHE A 383 23.83 -21.25 -2.27
C PHE A 383 24.65 -21.66 -1.04
N LEU A 384 23.99 -21.80 0.11
CA LEU A 384 24.63 -22.29 1.34
C LEU A 384 25.14 -23.73 1.18
N PHE A 385 24.31 -24.62 0.64
CA PHE A 385 24.61 -26.05 0.55
C PHE A 385 25.61 -26.38 -0.56
N ASP A 386 25.36 -25.90 -1.79
CA ASP A 386 26.12 -26.29 -2.98
C ASP A 386 27.36 -25.41 -3.18
N ASP A 387 27.22 -24.07 -3.06
CA ASP A 387 28.31 -23.14 -3.36
C ASP A 387 29.23 -22.92 -2.15
N LEU A 388 28.66 -22.78 -0.93
CA LEU A 388 29.44 -22.52 0.28
C LEU A 388 29.77 -23.79 1.10
N GLY A 389 29.28 -24.96 0.69
CA GLY A 389 29.59 -26.25 1.31
C GLY A 389 29.04 -26.43 2.72
N VAL A 390 28.06 -25.64 3.14
CA VAL A 390 27.43 -25.76 4.46
C VAL A 390 26.62 -27.07 4.53
N ARG A 391 26.72 -27.79 5.61
CA ARG A 391 25.96 -29.04 5.84
C ARG A 391 25.12 -28.99 7.11
N HIS A 392 25.58 -28.23 8.11
CA HIS A 392 24.79 -27.90 9.28
C HIS A 392 24.67 -26.37 9.39
N LEU A 393 23.44 -25.87 9.36
CA LEU A 393 23.11 -24.45 9.32
C LEU A 393 22.58 -23.99 10.68
N LEU A 394 23.13 -22.90 11.21
CA LEU A 394 22.50 -22.13 12.29
C LEU A 394 21.61 -21.07 11.65
N VAL A 395 20.32 -21.18 11.89
CA VAL A 395 19.32 -20.22 11.43
C VAL A 395 18.91 -19.34 12.60
N ILE A 396 18.97 -18.03 12.42
CA ILE A 396 18.63 -17.03 13.45
C ILE A 396 17.50 -16.14 12.88
N ASP A 397 16.40 -16.05 13.61
CA ASP A 397 15.29 -15.13 13.33
C ASP A 397 15.19 -14.03 14.41
N ASP A 398 14.63 -12.86 14.07
CA ASP A 398 14.55 -11.69 14.95
C ASP A 398 13.17 -11.06 15.07
N SER A 399 12.20 -11.54 14.30
CA SER A 399 10.86 -10.98 14.19
C SER A 399 9.91 -12.00 13.57
N ASP A 400 8.62 -11.73 13.54
CA ASP A 400 7.65 -12.62 12.90
C ASP A 400 7.95 -12.78 11.40
N TYR A 401 8.26 -11.69 10.69
CA TYR A 401 8.64 -11.76 9.28
C TYR A 401 10.01 -12.44 9.08
N GLY A 402 10.98 -12.14 9.91
CA GLY A 402 12.29 -12.82 9.91
C GLY A 402 12.17 -14.32 10.14
N ARG A 403 11.16 -14.74 10.91
CA ARG A 403 10.87 -16.15 11.17
C ARG A 403 10.34 -16.85 9.93
N GLU A 404 9.44 -16.23 9.14
CA GLU A 404 8.95 -16.80 7.90
C GLU A 404 10.06 -17.06 6.89
N ALA A 405 10.99 -16.10 6.73
CA ALA A 405 12.17 -16.28 5.90
C ALA A 405 13.10 -17.40 6.44
N ALA A 406 13.32 -17.43 7.75
CA ALA A 406 14.14 -18.44 8.43
C ALA A 406 13.55 -19.85 8.29
N ASP A 407 12.24 -20.00 8.47
CA ASP A 407 11.53 -21.28 8.34
C ASP A 407 11.58 -21.78 6.89
N SER A 408 11.38 -20.90 5.90
CA SER A 408 11.41 -21.23 4.47
C SER A 408 12.81 -21.68 4.02
N VAL A 409 13.88 -21.01 4.51
CA VAL A 409 15.26 -21.44 4.24
C VAL A 409 15.57 -22.75 4.95
N SER A 410 15.13 -22.92 6.20
CA SER A 410 15.32 -24.15 6.96
C SER A 410 14.70 -25.36 6.24
N GLU A 411 13.46 -25.23 5.81
CA GLU A 411 12.75 -26.27 5.06
C GLU A 411 13.48 -26.62 3.76
N SER A 412 13.87 -25.60 2.99
CA SER A 412 14.59 -25.77 1.73
C SER A 412 15.95 -26.40 1.93
N PHE A 413 16.70 -26.01 2.97
CA PHE A 413 18.01 -26.55 3.28
C PHE A 413 17.95 -28.01 3.73
N MET A 414 16.94 -28.38 4.52
CA MET A 414 16.71 -29.77 4.93
C MET A 414 16.32 -30.67 3.75
N LYS A 415 15.58 -30.15 2.76
CA LYS A 415 15.27 -30.88 1.51
C LYS A 415 16.53 -31.24 0.70
N LEU A 416 17.60 -30.45 0.80
CA LEU A 416 18.89 -30.72 0.20
C LEU A 416 19.74 -31.75 0.98
N GLY A 417 19.25 -32.20 2.13
CA GLY A 417 19.97 -33.14 3.01
C GLY A 417 20.81 -32.46 4.10
N GLY A 418 20.68 -31.16 4.29
CA GLY A 418 21.33 -30.42 5.38
C GLY A 418 20.63 -30.60 6.72
N THR A 419 21.33 -30.25 7.81
CA THR A 419 20.77 -30.17 9.17
C THR A 419 20.64 -28.71 9.61
N VAL A 420 19.65 -28.40 10.46
CA VAL A 420 19.36 -27.04 10.91
C VAL A 420 19.29 -26.98 12.44
N THR A 421 19.90 -25.94 12.99
CA THR A 421 19.66 -25.49 14.37
C THR A 421 19.08 -24.09 14.32
N GLN A 422 17.85 -23.89 14.82
CA GLN A 422 17.18 -22.59 14.80
C GLN A 422 17.20 -21.91 16.17
N ARG A 423 17.38 -20.59 16.20
CA ARG A 423 17.39 -19.73 17.39
C ARG A 423 16.69 -18.41 17.11
N ALA A 424 15.88 -17.95 18.04
CA ALA A 424 15.25 -16.63 17.98
C ALA A 424 16.11 -15.59 18.71
N LEU A 425 16.39 -14.46 18.07
CA LEU A 425 17.04 -13.30 18.67
C LEU A 425 15.96 -12.31 19.13
N ASN A 426 15.66 -12.33 20.42
CA ASN A 426 14.71 -11.38 20.98
C ASN A 426 15.26 -9.95 21.00
N PRO A 427 14.43 -8.91 20.85
CA PRO A 427 14.86 -7.51 20.95
C PRO A 427 15.61 -7.22 22.24
N GLY A 428 16.84 -6.65 22.11
CA GLY A 428 17.70 -6.33 23.25
C GLY A 428 18.45 -7.51 23.87
N ALA A 429 18.32 -8.73 23.34
CA ALA A 429 19.09 -9.88 23.79
C ALA A 429 20.57 -9.79 23.36
N ASP A 430 21.44 -10.45 24.12
CA ASP A 430 22.85 -10.59 23.72
C ASP A 430 22.95 -11.51 22.49
N ALA A 431 23.51 -10.98 21.40
CA ALA A 431 23.73 -11.73 20.17
C ALA A 431 24.61 -12.99 20.36
N ARG A 432 25.44 -13.05 21.41
CA ARG A 432 26.21 -14.24 21.72
C ARG A 432 25.37 -15.42 22.19
N ALA A 433 24.20 -15.17 22.78
CA ALA A 433 23.34 -16.24 23.26
C ALA A 433 22.82 -17.11 22.08
N VAL A 434 22.53 -16.53 20.95
CA VAL A 434 22.08 -17.27 19.75
C VAL A 434 23.23 -17.99 19.03
N LEU A 435 24.49 -17.59 19.29
CA LEU A 435 25.71 -18.20 18.74
C LEU A 435 26.24 -19.40 19.55
N GLN A 436 25.64 -19.69 20.70
CA GLN A 436 26.07 -20.82 21.56
C GLN A 436 26.21 -22.15 20.80
N PRO A 437 25.37 -22.51 19.81
CA PRO A 437 25.53 -23.73 19.03
C PRO A 437 26.87 -23.82 18.26
N LEU A 438 27.49 -22.68 17.92
CA LEU A 438 28.81 -22.66 17.26
C LEU A 438 29.95 -23.06 18.21
N THR A 439 29.75 -22.98 19.54
CA THR A 439 30.78 -23.17 20.56
C THR A 439 30.79 -24.57 21.16
N THR A 440 29.67 -25.28 21.14
CA THR A 440 29.47 -26.55 21.88
C THR A 440 28.94 -27.66 20.96
N GLY A 441 29.30 -28.91 21.28
CA GLY A 441 28.83 -30.10 20.57
C GLY A 441 29.81 -30.63 19.50
N ALA A 442 29.64 -31.91 19.16
CA ALA A 442 30.42 -32.58 18.12
C ALA A 442 29.95 -32.24 16.71
N ASP A 443 28.65 -31.94 16.56
CA ASP A 443 28.00 -31.55 15.31
C ASP A 443 27.70 -30.05 15.34
N ARG A 444 28.70 -29.23 15.05
CA ARG A 444 28.59 -27.77 15.09
C ARG A 444 28.09 -27.23 13.74
N PRO A 445 27.26 -26.19 13.73
CA PRO A 445 26.91 -25.47 12.50
C PRO A 445 28.16 -24.97 11.78
N THR A 446 28.17 -25.12 10.46
CA THR A 446 29.27 -24.71 9.57
C THR A 446 28.92 -23.46 8.75
N GLY A 447 27.75 -22.86 8.97
CA GLY A 447 27.32 -21.61 8.42
C GLY A 447 26.16 -21.01 9.21
N VAL A 448 25.88 -19.74 9.00
CA VAL A 448 24.82 -18.99 9.66
C VAL A 448 23.93 -18.34 8.60
N TYR A 449 22.62 -18.51 8.75
CA TYR A 449 21.60 -17.73 8.04
C TYR A 449 20.88 -16.83 9.04
N PHE A 450 20.73 -15.55 8.68
CA PHE A 450 20.01 -14.58 9.48
C PHE A 450 18.74 -14.12 8.75
N GLY A 451 17.58 -14.53 9.26
CA GLY A 451 16.27 -14.10 8.79
C GLY A 451 15.82 -12.87 9.57
N GLY A 452 16.26 -11.68 9.15
CA GLY A 452 15.90 -10.43 9.82
C GLY A 452 16.49 -9.22 9.10
N PHE A 453 16.49 -8.07 9.77
CA PHE A 453 16.89 -6.80 9.16
C PHE A 453 18.20 -6.26 9.75
N ALA A 454 18.81 -5.28 9.05
CA ALA A 454 20.00 -4.59 9.53
C ALA A 454 19.76 -3.89 10.88
N ASN A 455 18.59 -3.33 11.10
CA ASN A 455 18.24 -2.60 12.33
C ASN A 455 17.75 -3.48 13.48
N THR A 456 17.52 -4.79 13.27
CA THR A 456 16.94 -5.70 14.27
C THR A 456 17.95 -6.67 14.89
N GLY A 457 19.18 -6.81 14.35
CA GLY A 457 20.19 -7.65 15.00
C GLY A 457 21.31 -8.19 14.13
N ALA A 458 21.19 -8.19 12.80
CA ALA A 458 22.20 -8.75 11.89
C ALA A 458 23.63 -8.23 12.14
N PRO A 459 23.87 -6.90 12.29
CA PRO A 459 25.20 -6.38 12.56
C PRO A 459 25.76 -6.83 13.90
N GLN A 460 24.92 -6.96 14.93
CA GLN A 460 25.31 -7.43 16.28
C GLN A 460 25.73 -8.89 16.23
N VAL A 461 24.94 -9.75 15.58
CA VAL A 461 25.27 -11.17 15.38
C VAL A 461 26.59 -11.30 14.62
N ARG A 462 26.78 -10.59 13.52
CA ARG A 462 27.99 -10.69 12.71
C ARG A 462 29.23 -10.19 13.47
N ARG A 463 29.12 -9.11 14.23
CA ARG A 463 30.22 -8.64 15.11
C ARG A 463 30.59 -9.67 16.19
N ALA A 464 29.58 -10.28 16.82
CA ALA A 464 29.80 -11.33 17.82
C ALA A 464 30.49 -12.56 17.19
N MET A 465 30.06 -13.00 15.99
CA MET A 465 30.73 -14.08 15.27
C MET A 465 32.23 -13.80 15.05
N VAL A 466 32.57 -12.60 14.59
CA VAL A 466 33.95 -12.21 14.32
C VAL A 466 34.75 -12.13 15.61
N ALA A 467 34.20 -11.52 16.67
CA ALA A 467 34.85 -11.37 17.97
C ALA A 467 35.14 -12.70 18.63
N ASP A 468 34.25 -13.68 18.46
CA ASP A 468 34.37 -15.02 19.08
C ASP A 468 35.09 -16.03 18.15
N GLY A 469 35.71 -15.57 17.05
CA GLY A 469 36.57 -16.37 16.17
C GLY A 469 35.82 -17.12 15.05
N PHE A 470 34.52 -16.91 14.88
CA PHE A 470 33.69 -17.54 13.85
C PHE A 470 33.55 -16.70 12.57
N GLY A 471 34.36 -15.65 12.42
CA GLY A 471 34.26 -14.71 11.28
C GLY A 471 34.50 -15.34 9.90
N LYS A 472 35.14 -16.53 9.85
CA LYS A 472 35.37 -17.29 8.60
C LYS A 472 34.17 -18.14 8.18
N LEU A 473 33.21 -18.41 9.07
CA LEU A 473 32.01 -19.15 8.70
C LEU A 473 31.12 -18.27 7.79
N PRO A 474 30.52 -18.87 6.76
CA PRO A 474 29.53 -18.17 5.95
C PRO A 474 28.45 -17.52 6.82
N PHE A 475 28.16 -16.26 6.56
CA PHE A 475 27.03 -15.52 7.13
C PHE A 475 26.21 -15.03 5.94
N VAL A 476 25.03 -15.59 5.76
CA VAL A 476 24.11 -15.28 4.67
C VAL A 476 22.83 -14.71 5.25
N SER A 477 22.27 -13.72 4.60
CA SER A 477 20.95 -13.17 4.92
C SER A 477 20.20 -12.89 3.62
N TRP A 478 19.01 -12.39 3.76
CA TRP A 478 18.18 -11.92 2.65
C TRP A 478 18.38 -10.41 2.43
N ASP A 479 17.61 -9.79 1.53
CA ASP A 479 17.67 -8.36 1.20
C ASP A 479 17.34 -7.41 2.37
N GLY A 480 16.81 -7.93 3.48
CA GLY A 480 16.61 -7.19 4.72
C GLY A 480 17.86 -6.56 5.32
N ILE A 481 19.07 -7.03 4.93
CA ILE A 481 20.35 -6.42 5.34
C ILE A 481 20.97 -5.57 4.23
N GLY A 482 20.29 -5.35 3.11
CA GLY A 482 20.75 -4.57 1.97
C GLY A 482 21.00 -3.11 2.29
N GLY A 483 21.36 -2.39 1.22
CA GLY A 483 21.70 -0.97 1.26
C GLY A 483 23.21 -0.71 1.16
N PRO A 484 23.62 0.39 0.46
CA PRO A 484 25.01 0.71 0.22
C PRO A 484 25.77 0.97 1.53
N GLY A 485 27.06 0.66 1.53
CA GLY A 485 27.93 0.88 2.69
C GLY A 485 28.04 2.35 3.13
N SER A 486 27.75 3.28 2.23
CA SER A 486 27.70 4.72 2.51
C SER A 486 26.40 5.17 3.18
N GLU A 487 25.35 4.33 3.20
CA GLU A 487 24.05 4.67 3.79
C GLU A 487 24.11 4.57 5.32
N ARG A 488 23.61 5.61 5.98
CA ARG A 488 23.55 5.65 7.44
C ARG A 488 22.58 4.58 7.99
N GLY A 489 23.11 3.71 8.85
CA GLY A 489 22.33 2.63 9.46
C GLY A 489 22.29 1.34 8.63
N SER A 490 22.98 1.29 7.48
CA SER A 490 23.15 0.05 6.72
C SER A 490 23.88 -1.02 7.51
N PHE A 491 23.70 -2.29 7.11
CA PHE A 491 24.42 -3.42 7.72
C PHE A 491 25.94 -3.21 7.71
N ILE A 492 26.50 -2.76 6.58
CA ILE A 492 27.94 -2.54 6.44
C ILE A 492 28.42 -1.47 7.42
N GLN A 493 27.72 -0.32 7.50
CA GLN A 493 28.08 0.73 8.43
C GLN A 493 27.99 0.26 9.90
N LEU A 494 26.93 -0.45 10.26
CA LEU A 494 26.69 -0.90 11.63
C LEU A 494 27.61 -2.04 12.05
N ALA A 495 27.95 -2.95 11.14
CA ALA A 495 28.85 -4.08 11.43
C ALA A 495 30.34 -3.67 11.32
N GLY A 496 30.65 -2.60 10.56
CA GLY A 496 32.03 -2.16 10.33
C GLY A 496 32.88 -3.25 9.67
N HIS A 497 34.12 -3.44 10.14
CA HIS A 497 35.01 -4.48 9.59
C HIS A 497 34.44 -5.90 9.67
N ALA A 498 33.51 -6.15 10.58
CA ALA A 498 32.88 -7.47 10.69
C ALA A 498 31.95 -7.79 9.51
N ALA A 499 31.51 -6.78 8.74
CA ALA A 499 30.67 -6.99 7.55
C ALA A 499 31.39 -7.77 6.45
N VAL A 500 32.73 -7.67 6.36
CA VAL A 500 33.52 -8.29 5.29
C VAL A 500 33.24 -9.78 5.17
N GLY A 501 32.94 -10.21 3.92
CA GLY A 501 32.63 -11.62 3.62
C GLY A 501 31.23 -12.07 4.07
N ALA A 502 30.35 -11.17 4.53
CA ALA A 502 28.94 -11.46 4.68
C ALA A 502 28.25 -11.47 3.31
N TYR A 503 27.21 -12.27 3.18
CA TYR A 503 26.40 -12.40 1.95
C TYR A 503 24.96 -11.95 2.20
N GLN A 504 24.35 -11.46 1.14
CA GLN A 504 22.90 -11.24 1.07
C GLN A 504 22.36 -11.74 -0.26
N SER A 505 21.09 -12.17 -0.27
CA SER A 505 20.35 -12.49 -1.49
C SER A 505 19.35 -11.37 -1.82
N HIS A 506 19.15 -11.10 -3.09
CA HIS A 506 18.10 -10.22 -3.61
C HIS A 506 17.23 -10.96 -4.61
N ALA A 507 15.91 -10.82 -4.45
CA ALA A 507 14.91 -11.33 -5.37
C ALA A 507 14.81 -10.44 -6.63
N SER A 508 15.92 -10.25 -7.34
CA SER A 508 16.00 -9.42 -8.54
C SER A 508 17.26 -9.72 -9.36
N ILE A 509 17.27 -9.26 -10.61
CA ILE A 509 18.48 -9.21 -11.44
C ILE A 509 19.37 -8.05 -11.00
N ALA A 510 20.67 -8.22 -11.04
CA ALA A 510 21.62 -7.19 -10.67
C ALA A 510 21.52 -5.96 -11.60
N PRO A 511 21.40 -4.73 -11.05
CA PRO A 511 21.20 -3.52 -11.86
C PRO A 511 22.34 -3.26 -12.86
N SER A 512 23.56 -3.61 -12.52
CA SER A 512 24.75 -3.42 -13.36
C SER A 512 24.73 -4.23 -14.65
N ARG A 513 23.90 -5.28 -14.72
CA ARG A 513 23.71 -6.13 -15.90
C ARG A 513 22.47 -5.79 -16.72
N ALA A 514 21.61 -4.91 -16.21
CA ALA A 514 20.42 -4.50 -16.91
C ALA A 514 20.76 -3.59 -18.09
N SER A 515 20.19 -3.85 -19.28
CA SER A 515 20.45 -3.09 -20.50
C SER A 515 20.05 -1.60 -20.41
N PHE A 516 19.18 -1.24 -19.48
CA PHE A 516 18.77 0.16 -19.28
C PHE A 516 19.72 0.97 -18.38
N GLY A 517 20.69 0.31 -17.70
CA GLY A 517 21.56 0.95 -16.70
C GLY A 517 22.28 2.19 -17.22
N ASP A 518 22.84 2.12 -18.46
CA ASP A 518 23.53 3.28 -19.05
C ASP A 518 22.59 4.46 -19.31
N ALA A 519 21.39 4.19 -19.82
CA ALA A 519 20.38 5.23 -20.04
C ALA A 519 19.88 5.81 -18.72
N TYR A 520 19.74 4.97 -17.68
CA TYR A 520 19.37 5.41 -16.35
C TYR A 520 20.43 6.35 -15.76
N ARG A 521 21.70 5.94 -15.74
CA ARG A 521 22.83 6.76 -15.25
C ARG A 521 22.94 8.08 -16.01
N SER A 522 22.85 8.01 -17.34
CA SER A 522 22.92 9.21 -18.20
C SER A 522 21.83 10.23 -17.87
N LYS A 523 20.62 9.75 -17.51
CA LYS A 523 19.48 10.63 -17.27
C LYS A 523 19.40 11.15 -15.85
N PHE A 524 19.73 10.33 -14.85
CA PHE A 524 19.50 10.64 -13.44
C PHE A 524 20.79 10.89 -12.65
N GLY A 525 21.97 10.60 -13.21
CA GLY A 525 23.26 10.83 -12.57
C GLY A 525 23.54 9.92 -11.37
N SER A 526 22.78 8.82 -11.22
CA SER A 526 22.92 7.85 -10.14
C SER A 526 22.83 6.43 -10.67
N GLU A 527 23.31 5.46 -9.91
CA GLU A 527 23.08 4.05 -10.20
C GLU A 527 21.61 3.68 -9.99
N PRO A 528 21.06 2.74 -10.80
CA PRO A 528 19.77 2.15 -10.49
C PRO A 528 19.87 1.27 -9.25
N ASP A 529 18.82 1.26 -8.44
CA ASP A 529 18.62 0.35 -7.34
C ASP A 529 18.30 -1.08 -7.85
N GLU A 530 18.41 -2.08 -6.98
CA GLU A 530 18.20 -3.51 -7.30
C GLU A 530 16.81 -3.83 -7.85
N TYR A 531 15.78 -3.04 -7.52
CA TYR A 531 14.42 -3.20 -8.04
C TYR A 531 14.08 -2.27 -9.21
N ALA A 532 15.01 -1.41 -9.61
CA ALA A 532 14.82 -0.48 -10.72
C ALA A 532 14.62 -1.21 -12.06
N ALA A 533 15.37 -2.30 -12.31
CA ALA A 533 15.22 -3.13 -13.51
C ALA A 533 13.83 -3.82 -13.54
N SER A 534 13.38 -4.33 -12.39
CA SER A 534 12.06 -4.94 -12.23
C SER A 534 10.92 -3.95 -12.47
N ALA A 535 11.07 -2.69 -12.01
CA ALA A 535 10.10 -1.63 -12.25
C ALA A 535 10.06 -1.18 -13.73
N TYR A 536 11.22 -1.12 -14.36
CA TYR A 536 11.32 -0.85 -15.79
C TYR A 536 10.62 -1.96 -16.58
N ALA A 537 10.84 -3.25 -16.23
CA ALA A 537 10.17 -4.39 -16.85
C ALA A 537 8.64 -4.38 -16.62
N CYS A 538 8.15 -4.06 -15.41
CA CYS A 538 6.73 -3.83 -15.17
C CYS A 538 6.14 -2.81 -16.17
N THR A 539 6.88 -1.73 -16.43
CA THR A 539 6.45 -0.68 -17.35
C THR A 539 6.43 -1.17 -18.79
N GLU A 540 7.46 -1.95 -19.20
CA GLU A 540 7.52 -2.55 -20.54
C GLU A 540 6.37 -3.52 -20.77
N VAL A 541 6.03 -4.37 -19.79
CA VAL A 541 4.86 -5.27 -19.84
C VAL A 541 3.57 -4.48 -20.06
N ILE A 542 3.33 -3.44 -19.26
CA ILE A 542 2.13 -2.60 -19.38
C ILE A 542 2.07 -1.93 -20.76
N ILE A 543 3.19 -1.42 -21.27
CA ILE A 543 3.26 -0.77 -22.59
C ILE A 543 3.01 -1.78 -23.71
N ALA A 544 3.62 -2.97 -23.63
CA ALA A 544 3.46 -4.01 -24.62
C ALA A 544 2.00 -4.55 -24.67
N ALA A 545 1.43 -4.85 -23.53
CA ALA A 545 0.03 -5.25 -23.41
C ALA A 545 -0.92 -4.16 -23.91
N LEU A 546 -0.64 -2.90 -23.59
CA LEU A 546 -1.43 -1.77 -24.08
C LEU A 546 -1.35 -1.61 -25.61
N ARG A 547 -0.19 -1.86 -26.21
CA ARG A 547 -0.04 -1.87 -27.68
C ARG A 547 -0.86 -2.96 -28.34
N ALA A 548 -0.86 -4.18 -27.76
CA ALA A 548 -1.67 -5.30 -28.25
C ALA A 548 -3.17 -4.98 -28.18
N VAL A 549 -3.62 -4.47 -27.02
CA VAL A 549 -5.02 -4.08 -26.81
C VAL A 549 -5.45 -2.93 -27.74
N ALA A 550 -4.60 -1.94 -27.94
CA ALA A 550 -4.87 -0.83 -28.86
C ALA A 550 -4.98 -1.32 -30.31
N ALA A 551 -4.16 -2.29 -30.73
CA ALA A 551 -4.21 -2.91 -32.05
C ALA A 551 -5.51 -3.71 -32.27
N SER A 552 -6.07 -4.33 -31.21
CA SER A 552 -7.36 -5.03 -31.27
C SER A 552 -8.59 -4.12 -31.31
N GLY A 553 -8.40 -2.78 -31.17
CA GLY A 553 -9.48 -1.78 -31.21
C GLY A 553 -10.26 -1.65 -29.89
N ALA A 554 -9.81 -2.25 -28.81
CA ALA A 554 -10.43 -2.07 -27.50
C ALA A 554 -10.29 -0.62 -27.02
N SER A 555 -11.37 -0.06 -26.49
CA SER A 555 -11.43 1.37 -26.12
C SER A 555 -12.45 1.63 -25.00
N GLY A 556 -12.38 2.83 -24.40
CA GLY A 556 -13.36 3.29 -23.42
C GLY A 556 -13.35 2.51 -22.10
N ALA A 557 -14.53 2.22 -21.57
CA ALA A 557 -14.69 1.57 -20.25
C ALA A 557 -14.12 0.15 -20.18
N GLY A 558 -13.93 -0.53 -21.31
CA GLY A 558 -13.35 -1.88 -21.39
C GLY A 558 -11.82 -1.91 -21.44
N LEU A 559 -11.15 -0.75 -21.57
CA LEU A 559 -9.69 -0.70 -21.76
C LEU A 559 -8.91 -1.30 -20.57
N ARG A 560 -9.31 -0.98 -19.33
CA ARG A 560 -8.66 -1.53 -18.12
C ARG A 560 -8.76 -3.05 -18.08
N GLU A 561 -9.95 -3.58 -18.34
CA GLU A 561 -10.19 -5.02 -18.33
C GLU A 561 -9.42 -5.73 -19.46
N ALA A 562 -9.44 -5.16 -20.68
CA ALA A 562 -8.68 -5.70 -21.81
C ALA A 562 -7.17 -5.69 -21.54
N LEU A 563 -6.63 -4.57 -21.01
CA LEU A 563 -5.21 -4.43 -20.66
C LEU A 563 -4.81 -5.43 -19.56
N ARG A 564 -5.65 -5.55 -18.52
CA ARG A 564 -5.42 -6.53 -17.45
C ARG A 564 -5.39 -7.95 -18.04
N SER A 565 -6.42 -8.31 -18.81
CA SER A 565 -6.55 -9.66 -19.39
C SER A 565 -5.38 -10.02 -20.28
N GLU A 566 -4.94 -9.06 -21.11
CA GLU A 566 -3.77 -9.22 -21.97
C GLU A 566 -2.48 -9.44 -21.15
N ALA A 567 -2.27 -8.60 -20.11
CA ALA A 567 -1.04 -8.62 -19.33
C ALA A 567 -0.87 -9.90 -18.48
N VAL A 568 -1.98 -10.48 -18.00
CA VAL A 568 -1.95 -11.67 -17.12
C VAL A 568 -2.15 -13.00 -17.86
N ASP A 569 -2.28 -12.98 -19.17
CA ASP A 569 -2.46 -14.22 -19.95
C ASP A 569 -1.20 -15.08 -19.85
N PRO A 570 -1.29 -16.32 -19.31
CA PRO A 570 -0.11 -17.17 -19.10
C PRO A 570 0.58 -17.62 -20.40
N SER A 571 -0.10 -17.49 -21.53
CA SER A 571 0.46 -17.82 -22.85
C SER A 571 1.33 -16.70 -23.43
N HIS A 572 1.21 -15.47 -22.90
CA HIS A 572 1.94 -14.32 -23.41
C HIS A 572 3.36 -14.24 -22.84
N ARG A 573 4.26 -13.73 -23.66
CA ARG A 573 5.64 -13.42 -23.28
C ARG A 573 5.99 -12.00 -23.74
N TYR A 574 6.62 -11.26 -22.85
CA TYR A 574 6.99 -9.86 -23.04
C TYR A 574 8.50 -9.74 -23.10
N ALA A 575 9.02 -9.14 -24.15
CA ALA A 575 10.43 -8.77 -24.24
C ALA A 575 10.67 -7.56 -23.31
N THR A 576 11.51 -7.74 -22.30
CA THR A 576 11.81 -6.72 -21.30
C THR A 576 13.31 -6.62 -21.03
N VAL A 577 13.69 -5.63 -20.21
CA VAL A 577 15.07 -5.52 -19.72
C VAL A 577 15.53 -6.76 -18.93
N LEU A 578 14.60 -7.51 -18.34
CA LEU A 578 14.88 -8.78 -17.67
C LEU A 578 14.94 -9.97 -18.64
N GLY A 579 14.78 -9.76 -19.94
CA GLY A 579 14.65 -10.79 -20.96
C GLY A 579 13.19 -11.06 -21.33
N SER A 580 12.88 -12.29 -21.76
CA SER A 580 11.51 -12.67 -22.12
C SER A 580 10.78 -13.17 -20.89
N ILE A 581 9.85 -12.37 -20.35
CA ILE A 581 9.05 -12.72 -19.17
C ILE A 581 7.59 -12.97 -19.52
N GLY A 582 6.94 -13.82 -18.76
CA GLY A 582 5.50 -14.04 -18.73
C GLY A 582 5.05 -14.20 -17.28
N PHE A 583 3.78 -14.49 -17.07
CA PHE A 583 3.24 -14.70 -15.73
C PHE A 583 2.50 -16.03 -15.66
N ASP A 584 2.57 -16.69 -14.51
CA ASP A 584 1.79 -17.90 -14.26
C ASP A 584 0.32 -17.57 -13.94
N ALA A 585 -0.49 -18.61 -13.72
CA ALA A 585 -1.90 -18.46 -13.37
C ALA A 585 -2.16 -17.72 -12.04
N ASN A 586 -1.14 -17.45 -11.25
CA ASN A 586 -1.22 -16.71 -10.00
C ASN A 586 -0.77 -15.25 -10.14
N GLY A 587 -0.03 -14.91 -11.20
CA GLY A 587 0.57 -13.60 -11.46
C GLY A 587 2.06 -13.52 -11.11
N ASP A 588 2.71 -14.65 -10.80
CA ASP A 588 4.15 -14.69 -10.55
C ASP A 588 4.93 -14.73 -11.87
N SER A 589 6.08 -14.04 -11.92
CA SER A 589 6.96 -14.02 -13.09
C SER A 589 7.49 -15.42 -13.43
N SER A 590 7.60 -15.71 -14.73
CA SER A 590 8.25 -16.92 -15.25
C SER A 590 9.77 -16.91 -15.09
N GLN A 591 10.39 -15.73 -14.95
CA GLN A 591 11.80 -15.56 -14.61
C GLN A 591 11.93 -15.21 -13.14
N GLN A 592 12.80 -15.93 -12.42
CA GLN A 592 12.93 -15.85 -10.97
C GLN A 592 14.40 -15.70 -10.60
N PHE A 593 15.00 -14.57 -11.02
CA PHE A 593 16.39 -14.28 -10.71
C PHE A 593 16.59 -13.97 -9.23
N VAL A 594 17.60 -14.62 -8.66
CA VAL A 594 18.12 -14.28 -7.34
C VAL A 594 19.60 -13.94 -7.50
N THR A 595 19.97 -12.75 -7.04
CA THR A 595 21.36 -12.26 -7.04
C THR A 595 21.92 -12.33 -5.63
N PHE A 596 23.08 -12.98 -5.48
CA PHE A 596 23.85 -12.97 -4.25
C PHE A 596 24.93 -11.91 -4.33
N TYR A 597 25.03 -11.15 -3.27
CA TYR A 597 26.07 -10.15 -3.07
C TYR A 597 26.95 -10.53 -1.89
N ARG A 598 28.22 -10.16 -1.97
CA ARG A 598 29.19 -10.31 -0.87
C ARG A 598 29.78 -8.94 -0.52
N VAL A 599 30.01 -8.69 0.76
CA VAL A 599 30.72 -7.49 1.18
C VAL A 599 32.21 -7.61 0.84
N ASP A 600 32.67 -6.73 -0.06
CA ASP A 600 34.08 -6.62 -0.44
C ASP A 600 34.69 -5.34 0.17
N PRO A 601 35.77 -5.44 0.96
CA PRO A 601 36.39 -4.28 1.60
C PRO A 601 37.05 -3.31 0.63
N THR A 602 37.29 -3.72 -0.62
CA THR A 602 37.96 -2.87 -1.65
C THR A 602 36.98 -2.09 -2.48
N ALA A 603 35.69 -2.41 -2.43
CA ALA A 603 34.64 -1.70 -3.13
C ALA A 603 34.45 -0.26 -2.58
N ASP A 604 33.78 0.60 -3.33
CA ASP A 604 33.56 2.02 -3.02
C ASP A 604 34.85 2.76 -2.59
N GLY A 605 35.91 2.60 -3.39
CA GLY A 605 37.18 3.26 -3.11
C GLY A 605 37.87 2.80 -1.82
N GLY A 606 37.61 1.58 -1.36
CA GLY A 606 38.18 0.99 -0.16
C GLY A 606 37.38 1.23 1.12
N LYS A 607 36.15 1.74 1.01
CA LYS A 607 35.24 1.89 2.16
C LYS A 607 34.45 0.61 2.44
N GLY A 608 34.38 -0.28 1.46
CA GLY A 608 33.62 -1.54 1.51
C GLY A 608 32.18 -1.38 1.05
N ASP A 609 31.77 -2.23 0.14
CA ASP A 609 30.37 -2.29 -0.34
C ASP A 609 30.02 -3.69 -0.85
N TRP A 610 28.77 -3.87 -1.22
CA TRP A 610 28.27 -5.09 -1.81
C TRP A 610 28.76 -5.27 -3.24
N VAL A 611 29.30 -6.43 -3.56
CA VAL A 611 29.66 -6.84 -4.92
C VAL A 611 28.90 -8.08 -5.32
N ILE A 612 28.58 -8.23 -6.59
CA ILE A 612 27.88 -9.41 -7.10
C ILE A 612 28.80 -10.64 -6.95
N GLU A 613 28.34 -11.64 -6.26
CA GLU A 613 28.99 -12.95 -6.13
C GLU A 613 28.41 -13.97 -7.13
N LYS A 614 27.06 -14.04 -7.23
CA LYS A 614 26.36 -14.97 -8.10
C LYS A 614 25.00 -14.41 -8.51
N GLU A 615 24.60 -14.66 -9.75
CA GLU A 615 23.26 -14.38 -10.25
C GLU A 615 22.74 -15.61 -10.98
N GLN A 616 21.54 -16.07 -10.63
CA GLN A 616 20.97 -17.27 -11.21
C GLN A 616 19.45 -17.16 -11.30
N ASP A 617 18.87 -17.68 -12.40
CA ASP A 617 17.43 -17.87 -12.53
C ASP A 617 17.02 -19.21 -11.88
N TYR A 618 16.12 -19.14 -10.92
CA TYR A 618 15.53 -20.29 -10.22
C TYR A 618 14.10 -20.58 -10.71
N GLY A 619 13.68 -19.94 -11.79
CA GLY A 619 12.41 -20.22 -12.46
C GLY A 619 12.35 -21.63 -13.04
N PRO A 620 11.15 -22.12 -13.38
CA PRO A 620 11.02 -23.39 -14.07
C PRO A 620 11.82 -23.34 -15.38
N ALA A 621 12.56 -24.40 -15.66
CA ALA A 621 13.28 -24.51 -16.92
C ALA A 621 12.31 -24.26 -18.11
N PRO A 622 12.74 -23.51 -19.13
CA PRO A 622 11.89 -23.12 -20.25
C PRO A 622 11.36 -24.31 -21.06
#